data_d2ca2c229e6319cc5fdc5e67fabfc025
#
_entry.id   d2ca2c229e6319cc5fdc5e67fabfc025
#
_cell.length_a   1.000
_cell.length_b   1.000
_cell.length_c   1.000
_cell.angle_alpha   90.00
_cell.angle_beta   90.00
_cell.angle_gamma   90.00
#
_symmetry.space_group_name_H-M   'P 1'
#
loop_
_entity.id
_entity.type
_entity.pdbx_description
1 polymer ?
#
loop_
_entity_poly.entity_id
_entity_poly.type
_entity_poly.pdbx_seq_one_letter_code
_entity_poly.pdbx_strand_id
1 'polypeptide(L)'
;MKEESKLIRTQAERTPNREHSVPLYLTSSFIFDDAEQGRAIFAEEIGGNIYSRYSNPNTTEFIQKVCAMEGAEDGLAFASGMAAVFASFAGLLRSGDHIVSFRSIFGSTHQLLTQFLPRWGITSTYVDALEPESWEAAIRPETKMIFLETPSNPGLELVDLELLGKLKKKYPHIILNVDNCFATPYLQKPIQYGADLVSHSATKYMDGQGRVLGGVLVGRKDLMKDLLFFIRHTGPAMSAFNAWIFSKSLETLAVRMDRHCSNALQVAELLEKNPEVEVVRYPFLPSHPQYELAKRQMKQGGGIVTFVIKGGYERAVRFMDALQMILLTSNLGDARTIATHPSSTTHSKLSEKEREQIGIYPGSIRISVGLEDIADIAGDISQAIESSK
;
A
#
# COMPACT_ATOMS: atom_id res chain seq x y z
N MET A 1 -21.40 -11.35 -8.96
CA MET A 1 -21.22 -11.18 -7.50
C MET A 1 -20.65 -9.80 -7.22
N LYS A 2 -21.06 -9.14 -6.14
CA LYS A 2 -20.43 -7.92 -5.62
C LYS A 2 -19.02 -8.22 -5.08
N GLU A 3 -18.22 -7.19 -4.87
CA GLU A 3 -16.80 -7.31 -4.54
C GLU A 3 -16.53 -8.07 -3.24
N GLU A 4 -17.27 -7.73 -2.17
CA GLU A 4 -17.15 -8.40 -0.88
C GLU A 4 -17.43 -9.90 -1.00
N SER A 5 -18.42 -10.27 -1.83
CA SER A 5 -18.72 -11.68 -2.10
C SER A 5 -17.63 -12.38 -2.91
N LYS A 6 -16.98 -11.65 -3.85
CA LYS A 6 -15.84 -12.20 -4.61
C LYS A 6 -14.68 -12.56 -3.70
N LEU A 7 -14.35 -11.69 -2.72
CA LEU A 7 -13.26 -11.95 -1.76
C LEU A 7 -13.45 -13.26 -0.99
N ILE A 8 -14.69 -13.53 -0.59
CA ILE A 8 -15.03 -14.74 0.17
C ILE A 8 -15.09 -15.98 -0.74
N ARG A 9 -15.54 -15.80 -2.00
CA ARG A 9 -15.86 -16.91 -2.90
C ARG A 9 -14.77 -17.24 -3.91
N THR A 10 -13.77 -16.39 -4.11
CA THR A 10 -12.58 -16.71 -4.90
C THR A 10 -11.70 -17.63 -4.08
N GLN A 11 -11.62 -18.89 -4.48
CA GLN A 11 -10.85 -19.94 -3.82
C GLN A 11 -10.16 -20.80 -4.89
N ALA A 12 -9.00 -21.37 -4.55
CA ALA A 12 -8.39 -22.41 -5.37
C ALA A 12 -9.33 -23.59 -5.58
N GLU A 13 -9.12 -24.34 -6.66
CA GLU A 13 -9.89 -25.55 -6.93
C GLU A 13 -9.76 -26.56 -5.77
N ARG A 14 -10.88 -27.18 -5.41
CA ARG A 14 -10.92 -28.16 -4.33
C ARG A 14 -10.19 -29.43 -4.76
N THR A 15 -9.46 -30.01 -3.83
CA THR A 15 -8.85 -31.31 -4.04
C THR A 15 -9.92 -32.45 -4.06
N PRO A 16 -9.55 -33.68 -4.38
CA PRO A 16 -10.45 -34.82 -4.24
C PRO A 16 -11.09 -34.98 -2.84
N ASN A 17 -10.49 -34.38 -1.80
CA ASN A 17 -11.01 -34.40 -0.44
C ASN A 17 -12.21 -33.46 -0.22
N ARG A 18 -12.52 -32.56 -1.18
CA ARG A 18 -13.65 -31.63 -1.15
C ARG A 18 -13.67 -30.73 0.09
N GLU A 19 -12.52 -30.25 0.51
CA GLU A 19 -12.34 -29.37 1.67
C GLU A 19 -13.21 -28.11 1.56
N HIS A 20 -13.75 -27.65 2.71
CA HIS A 20 -14.54 -26.42 2.77
C HIS A 20 -13.69 -25.17 2.56
N SER A 21 -12.52 -25.12 3.20
CA SER A 21 -11.56 -24.01 3.13
C SER A 21 -10.31 -24.45 2.42
N VAL A 22 -9.69 -23.54 1.67
CA VAL A 22 -8.46 -23.83 0.92
C VAL A 22 -7.36 -24.36 1.85
N PRO A 23 -6.73 -25.51 1.53
CA PRO A 23 -5.63 -26.05 2.31
C PRO A 23 -4.35 -25.23 2.14
N LEU A 24 -3.43 -25.44 3.06
CA LEU A 24 -2.10 -24.86 3.00
C LEU A 24 -1.14 -25.82 2.28
N TYR A 25 -0.62 -25.39 1.11
CA TYR A 25 0.31 -26.18 0.28
C TYR A 25 1.76 -25.85 0.64
N LEU A 26 2.25 -26.39 1.76
CA LEU A 26 3.64 -26.22 2.20
C LEU A 26 4.56 -27.22 1.46
N THR A 27 4.85 -26.93 0.21
CA THR A 27 5.81 -27.68 -0.58
C THR A 27 6.71 -26.74 -1.37
N SER A 28 7.96 -27.12 -1.61
CA SER A 28 8.87 -26.37 -2.46
C SER A 28 8.68 -26.67 -3.94
N SER A 29 8.22 -27.88 -4.31
CA SER A 29 8.10 -28.36 -5.69
C SER A 29 6.88 -29.25 -5.86
N PHE A 30 6.51 -29.46 -7.12
CA PHE A 30 5.38 -30.27 -7.54
C PHE A 30 5.89 -31.38 -8.47
N ILE A 31 5.27 -32.56 -8.41
CA ILE A 31 5.59 -33.67 -9.27
C ILE A 31 4.86 -33.57 -10.61
N PHE A 32 5.44 -34.15 -11.66
CA PHE A 32 4.82 -34.30 -12.97
C PHE A 32 4.37 -35.74 -13.14
N ASP A 33 3.33 -35.96 -13.93
CA ASP A 33 2.84 -37.33 -14.24
C ASP A 33 3.85 -38.09 -15.11
N ASP A 34 4.52 -37.35 -16.02
CA ASP A 34 5.59 -37.88 -16.89
C ASP A 34 6.54 -36.78 -17.36
N ALA A 35 7.60 -37.16 -18.10
CA ALA A 35 8.61 -36.23 -18.59
C ALA A 35 8.07 -35.23 -19.63
N GLU A 36 7.08 -35.64 -20.43
CA GLU A 36 6.47 -34.77 -21.45
C GLU A 36 5.59 -33.70 -20.83
N GLN A 37 4.80 -34.04 -19.81
CA GLN A 37 4.07 -33.06 -19.03
C GLN A 37 5.01 -32.02 -18.40
N GLY A 38 6.13 -32.50 -17.81
CA GLY A 38 7.15 -31.59 -17.25
C GLY A 38 7.69 -30.63 -18.31
N ARG A 39 8.06 -31.16 -19.50
CA ARG A 39 8.52 -30.35 -20.65
C ARG A 39 7.47 -29.29 -21.04
N ALA A 40 6.23 -29.71 -21.20
CA ALA A 40 5.16 -28.85 -21.69
C ALA A 40 4.83 -27.72 -20.68
N ILE A 41 4.90 -27.98 -19.35
CA ILE A 41 4.72 -26.95 -18.30
C ILE A 41 5.89 -25.95 -18.32
N PHE A 42 7.15 -26.44 -18.47
CA PHE A 42 8.32 -25.55 -18.57
C PHE A 42 8.32 -24.70 -19.84
N ALA A 43 7.76 -25.22 -20.93
CA ALA A 43 7.58 -24.50 -22.20
C ALA A 43 6.37 -23.57 -22.21
N GLU A 44 5.62 -23.51 -21.11
CA GLU A 44 4.36 -22.71 -20.95
C GLU A 44 3.28 -23.09 -21.98
N GLU A 45 3.34 -24.32 -22.52
CA GLU A 45 2.33 -24.87 -23.43
C GLU A 45 1.06 -25.31 -22.68
N ILE A 46 1.23 -25.78 -21.44
CA ILE A 46 0.15 -26.12 -20.53
C ILE A 46 0.37 -25.46 -19.16
N GLY A 47 -0.74 -25.20 -18.43
CA GLY A 47 -0.67 -24.68 -17.07
C GLY A 47 -0.20 -25.75 -16.08
N GLY A 48 0.47 -25.32 -14.98
CA GLY A 48 0.89 -26.22 -13.91
C GLY A 48 1.80 -25.53 -12.90
N ASN A 49 1.95 -26.14 -11.73
CA ASN A 49 2.91 -25.72 -10.72
C ASN A 49 4.20 -26.52 -10.90
N ILE A 50 5.33 -25.85 -10.76
CA ILE A 50 6.68 -26.45 -10.88
C ILE A 50 7.39 -26.37 -9.53
N TYR A 51 7.53 -25.17 -9.04
CA TYR A 51 8.30 -24.81 -7.87
C TYR A 51 7.69 -23.58 -7.19
N SER A 52 7.56 -23.60 -5.86
CA SER A 52 6.79 -22.56 -5.13
C SER A 52 7.34 -21.14 -5.26
N ARG A 53 8.59 -20.96 -5.69
CA ARG A 53 9.11 -19.64 -6.08
C ARG A 53 8.48 -19.13 -7.38
N TYR A 54 7.98 -20.01 -8.25
CA TYR A 54 7.32 -19.65 -9.51
C TYR A 54 5.82 -19.51 -9.35
N SER A 55 5.19 -20.53 -8.76
CA SER A 55 3.75 -20.56 -8.48
C SER A 55 3.43 -21.54 -7.35
N ASN A 56 2.37 -21.25 -6.62
CA ASN A 56 1.82 -22.12 -5.57
C ASN A 56 0.31 -21.83 -5.48
N PRO A 57 -0.57 -22.83 -5.25
CA PRO A 57 -2.01 -22.59 -5.18
C PRO A 57 -2.43 -21.49 -4.20
N ASN A 58 -1.72 -21.34 -3.06
CA ASN A 58 -2.02 -20.29 -2.09
C ASN A 58 -1.64 -18.90 -2.60
N THR A 59 -0.48 -18.75 -3.27
CA THR A 59 -0.11 -17.46 -3.88
C THR A 59 -1.03 -17.10 -5.03
N THR A 60 -1.45 -18.08 -5.83
CA THR A 60 -2.40 -17.87 -6.94
C THR A 60 -3.75 -17.38 -6.41
N GLU A 61 -4.32 -18.02 -5.36
CA GLU A 61 -5.57 -17.57 -4.78
C GLU A 61 -5.49 -16.14 -4.21
N PHE A 62 -4.41 -15.82 -3.50
CA PHE A 62 -4.19 -14.48 -2.98
C PHE A 62 -4.15 -13.42 -4.11
N ILE A 63 -3.39 -13.69 -5.18
CA ILE A 63 -3.30 -12.82 -6.36
C ILE A 63 -4.68 -12.62 -7.00
N GLN A 64 -5.43 -13.71 -7.23
CA GLN A 64 -6.76 -13.66 -7.83
C GLN A 64 -7.74 -12.82 -7.03
N LYS A 65 -7.71 -12.91 -5.68
CA LYS A 65 -8.54 -12.06 -4.80
C LYS A 65 -8.19 -10.59 -4.95
N VAL A 66 -6.91 -10.23 -4.95
CA VAL A 66 -6.48 -8.84 -5.12
C VAL A 66 -6.83 -8.31 -6.51
N CYS A 67 -6.58 -9.09 -7.57
CA CYS A 67 -6.98 -8.73 -8.94
C CYS A 67 -8.49 -8.49 -9.05
N ALA A 68 -9.30 -9.37 -8.44
CA ALA A 68 -10.77 -9.24 -8.45
C ALA A 68 -11.26 -7.97 -7.74
N MET A 69 -10.54 -7.49 -6.72
CA MET A 69 -10.87 -6.24 -6.03
C MET A 69 -10.42 -5.00 -6.78
N GLU A 70 -9.18 -4.98 -7.26
CA GLU A 70 -8.63 -3.84 -8.01
C GLU A 70 -9.26 -3.70 -9.40
N GLY A 71 -9.81 -4.78 -9.95
CA GLY A 71 -10.22 -4.85 -11.36
C GLY A 71 -9.04 -5.02 -12.29
N ALA A 72 -7.96 -5.64 -11.83
CA ALA A 72 -6.74 -5.89 -12.58
C ALA A 72 -6.83 -7.18 -13.41
N GLU A 73 -6.07 -7.24 -14.50
CA GLU A 73 -6.05 -8.39 -15.42
C GLU A 73 -5.23 -9.56 -14.85
N ASP A 74 -4.12 -9.26 -14.15
CA ASP A 74 -3.20 -10.25 -13.61
C ASP A 74 -2.35 -9.64 -12.47
N GLY A 75 -1.53 -10.45 -11.80
CA GLY A 75 -0.69 -9.99 -10.71
C GLY A 75 0.39 -10.96 -10.27
N LEU A 76 1.25 -10.49 -9.37
CA LEU A 76 2.37 -11.24 -8.81
C LEU A 76 2.51 -10.97 -7.31
N ALA A 77 2.82 -12.02 -6.54
CA ALA A 77 3.01 -11.93 -5.08
C ALA A 77 4.49 -11.92 -4.72
N PHE A 78 4.86 -11.09 -3.75
CA PHE A 78 6.23 -10.78 -3.34
C PHE A 78 6.43 -10.99 -1.84
N ALA A 79 7.66 -11.22 -1.43
CA ALA A 79 8.03 -11.39 -0.02
C ALA A 79 7.77 -10.13 0.85
N SER A 80 7.65 -8.95 0.26
CA SER A 80 7.33 -7.69 0.93
C SER A 80 6.77 -6.65 -0.04
N GLY A 81 6.13 -5.59 0.48
CA GLY A 81 5.71 -4.44 -0.32
C GLY A 81 6.87 -3.78 -1.06
N MET A 82 8.03 -3.62 -0.39
CA MET A 82 9.22 -3.06 -1.03
C MET A 82 9.79 -3.93 -2.14
N ALA A 83 9.64 -5.25 -2.05
CA ALA A 83 10.01 -6.17 -3.13
C ALA A 83 9.10 -5.98 -4.36
N ALA A 84 7.80 -5.72 -4.15
CA ALA A 84 6.86 -5.40 -5.23
C ALA A 84 7.20 -4.07 -5.90
N VAL A 85 7.43 -3.02 -5.11
CA VAL A 85 7.83 -1.69 -5.61
C VAL A 85 9.16 -1.77 -6.36
N PHE A 86 10.17 -2.43 -5.78
CA PHE A 86 11.47 -2.57 -6.43
C PHE A 86 11.38 -3.36 -7.75
N ALA A 87 10.61 -4.44 -7.78
CA ALA A 87 10.37 -5.22 -8.99
C ALA A 87 9.70 -4.39 -10.09
N SER A 88 8.75 -3.51 -9.75
CA SER A 88 8.10 -2.62 -10.73
C SER A 88 9.08 -1.65 -11.40
N PHE A 89 10.14 -1.25 -10.71
CA PHE A 89 11.21 -0.42 -11.28
C PHE A 89 12.24 -1.28 -12.02
N ALA A 90 12.89 -2.20 -11.31
CA ALA A 90 14.01 -2.95 -11.82
C ALA A 90 13.63 -3.98 -12.90
N GLY A 91 12.39 -4.47 -12.89
CA GLY A 91 11.88 -5.42 -13.89
C GLY A 91 11.39 -4.77 -15.19
N LEU A 92 11.05 -3.46 -15.15
CA LEU A 92 10.43 -2.77 -16.29
C LEU A 92 11.27 -1.62 -16.85
N LEU A 93 12.23 -1.10 -16.10
CA LEU A 93 13.05 0.03 -16.50
C LEU A 93 14.47 -0.40 -16.86
N ARG A 94 15.13 0.40 -17.68
CA ARG A 94 16.50 0.18 -18.18
C ARG A 94 17.35 1.43 -17.94
N SER A 95 18.67 1.28 -18.08
CA SER A 95 19.57 2.42 -18.07
C SER A 95 19.17 3.47 -19.12
N GLY A 96 19.12 4.72 -18.73
CA GLY A 96 18.64 5.85 -19.52
C GLY A 96 17.18 6.22 -19.29
N ASP A 97 16.37 5.35 -18.67
CA ASP A 97 14.96 5.63 -18.39
C ASP A 97 14.80 6.67 -17.25
N HIS A 98 13.66 7.35 -17.30
CA HIS A 98 13.31 8.39 -16.33
C HIS A 98 11.95 8.08 -15.67
N ILE A 99 11.84 8.42 -14.36
CA ILE A 99 10.63 8.30 -13.56
C ILE A 99 10.17 9.71 -13.15
N VAL A 100 8.90 10.03 -13.35
CA VAL A 100 8.23 11.14 -12.66
C VAL A 100 7.60 10.60 -11.40
N SER A 101 7.96 11.10 -10.23
CA SER A 101 7.48 10.58 -8.96
C SER A 101 6.82 11.66 -8.12
N PHE A 102 5.73 11.31 -7.46
CA PHE A 102 5.19 12.11 -6.37
C PHE A 102 6.25 12.28 -5.26
N ARG A 103 6.33 13.48 -4.68
CA ARG A 103 7.34 13.78 -3.64
C ARG A 103 7.06 13.07 -2.32
N SER A 104 5.78 13.06 -1.90
CA SER A 104 5.37 12.46 -0.62
C SER A 104 5.12 10.95 -0.76
N ILE A 105 6.21 10.20 -0.96
CA ILE A 105 6.22 8.72 -1.04
C ILE A 105 6.92 8.12 0.17
N PHE A 106 6.71 6.82 0.40
CA PHE A 106 7.37 6.09 1.47
C PHE A 106 8.89 6.21 1.43
N GLY A 107 9.52 6.43 2.61
CA GLY A 107 10.95 6.72 2.71
C GLY A 107 11.87 5.69 2.08
N SER A 108 11.53 4.38 2.11
CA SER A 108 12.34 3.37 1.43
C SER A 108 12.21 3.46 -0.10
N THR A 109 11.05 3.83 -0.62
CA THR A 109 10.88 4.10 -2.06
C THR A 109 11.68 5.32 -2.49
N HIS A 110 11.70 6.38 -1.65
CA HIS A 110 12.57 7.53 -1.86
C HIS A 110 14.05 7.11 -1.95
N GLN A 111 14.52 6.21 -1.06
CA GLN A 111 15.89 5.70 -1.12
C GLN A 111 16.16 4.89 -2.40
N LEU A 112 15.17 4.13 -2.90
CA LEU A 112 15.31 3.47 -4.20
C LEU A 112 15.54 4.49 -5.32
N LEU A 113 14.71 5.52 -5.40
CA LEU A 113 14.77 6.54 -6.45
C LEU A 113 16.04 7.39 -6.39
N THR A 114 16.58 7.68 -5.19
CA THR A 114 17.69 8.61 -5.01
C THR A 114 19.06 7.95 -4.83
N GLN A 115 19.11 6.70 -4.32
CA GLN A 115 20.37 6.05 -3.98
C GLN A 115 20.66 4.78 -4.78
N PHE A 116 19.64 4.02 -5.18
CA PHE A 116 19.84 2.74 -5.86
C PHE A 116 19.69 2.86 -7.38
N LEU A 117 18.57 3.37 -7.87
CA LEU A 117 18.30 3.42 -9.31
C LEU A 117 19.29 4.30 -10.09
N PRO A 118 19.84 5.44 -9.53
CA PRO A 118 20.86 6.20 -10.24
C PRO A 118 22.15 5.42 -10.53
N ARG A 119 22.49 4.42 -9.70
CA ARG A 119 23.63 3.53 -9.95
C ARG A 119 23.46 2.68 -11.21
N TRP A 120 22.23 2.51 -11.66
CA TRP A 120 21.87 1.77 -12.86
C TRP A 120 21.48 2.69 -14.02
N GLY A 121 21.75 3.99 -13.89
CA GLY A 121 21.47 4.98 -14.92
C GLY A 121 19.98 5.32 -15.06
N ILE A 122 19.14 5.03 -14.07
CA ILE A 122 17.72 5.39 -14.04
C ILE A 122 17.60 6.67 -13.21
N THR A 123 16.97 7.70 -13.79
CA THR A 123 16.82 9.02 -13.15
C THR A 123 15.37 9.28 -12.71
N SER A 124 15.17 10.22 -11.80
CA SER A 124 13.84 10.60 -11.34
C SER A 124 13.68 12.10 -11.17
N THR A 125 12.47 12.61 -11.38
CA THR A 125 12.05 13.98 -11.05
C THR A 125 10.86 13.93 -10.12
N TYR A 126 10.94 14.67 -9.00
CA TYR A 126 9.84 14.79 -8.05
C TYR A 126 8.89 15.90 -8.44
N VAL A 127 7.60 15.65 -8.25
CA VAL A 127 6.51 16.60 -8.45
C VAL A 127 5.62 16.69 -7.20
N ASP A 128 4.88 17.79 -7.09
CA ASP A 128 3.93 18.02 -6.02
C ASP A 128 2.49 17.64 -6.45
N ALA A 129 1.72 17.02 -5.53
CA ALA A 129 0.34 16.66 -5.82
C ALA A 129 -0.58 17.87 -5.97
N LEU A 130 -0.26 18.97 -5.29
CA LEU A 130 -1.04 20.21 -5.31
C LEU A 130 -0.75 21.09 -6.53
N GLU A 131 0.22 20.73 -7.35
CA GLU A 131 0.61 21.41 -8.59
C GLU A 131 0.33 20.51 -9.81
N PRO A 132 -0.91 20.43 -10.30
CA PRO A 132 -1.29 19.50 -11.38
C PRO A 132 -0.45 19.62 -12.64
N GLU A 133 -0.02 20.85 -12.99
CA GLU A 133 0.79 21.13 -14.18
C GLU A 133 2.22 20.61 -14.06
N SER A 134 2.73 20.44 -12.83
CA SER A 134 4.09 19.94 -12.58
C SER A 134 4.30 18.51 -13.11
N TRP A 135 3.24 17.69 -13.13
CA TRP A 135 3.29 16.31 -13.63
C TRP A 135 3.66 16.27 -15.13
N GLU A 136 2.97 17.06 -15.94
CA GLU A 136 3.25 17.09 -17.38
C GLU A 136 4.57 17.78 -17.68
N ALA A 137 4.88 18.86 -16.99
CA ALA A 137 6.14 19.61 -17.16
C ALA A 137 7.40 18.77 -16.83
N ALA A 138 7.26 17.76 -15.96
CA ALA A 138 8.34 16.85 -15.61
C ALA A 138 8.55 15.71 -16.61
N ILE A 139 7.63 15.50 -17.58
CA ILE A 139 7.74 14.45 -18.58
C ILE A 139 8.84 14.81 -19.60
N ARG A 140 9.71 13.85 -19.86
CA ARG A 140 10.82 13.91 -20.83
C ARG A 140 10.67 12.78 -21.87
N PRO A 141 11.40 12.82 -22.98
CA PRO A 141 11.41 11.71 -23.96
C PRO A 141 11.78 10.35 -23.33
N GLU A 142 12.64 10.36 -22.31
CA GLU A 142 13.12 9.19 -21.59
C GLU A 142 12.15 8.73 -20.49
N THR A 143 11.08 9.47 -20.21
CA THR A 143 10.11 9.11 -19.16
C THR A 143 9.38 7.83 -19.53
N LYS A 144 9.52 6.80 -18.70
CA LYS A 144 8.89 5.49 -18.86
C LYS A 144 7.86 5.18 -17.78
N MET A 145 7.95 5.86 -16.63
CA MET A 145 7.04 5.60 -15.51
C MET A 145 6.66 6.88 -14.78
N ILE A 146 5.40 6.95 -14.39
CA ILE A 146 4.90 7.84 -13.34
C ILE A 146 4.63 6.97 -12.13
N PHE A 147 5.23 7.31 -10.98
CA PHE A 147 5.05 6.60 -9.71
C PHE A 147 4.48 7.52 -8.64
N LEU A 148 3.49 7.04 -7.90
CA LEU A 148 2.88 7.78 -6.80
C LEU A 148 2.36 6.86 -5.71
N GLU A 149 2.18 7.43 -4.52
CA GLU A 149 1.46 6.86 -3.38
C GLU A 149 0.29 7.79 -3.04
N THR A 150 -0.92 7.24 -2.92
CA THR A 150 -2.11 8.03 -2.60
C THR A 150 -3.16 7.21 -1.85
N PRO A 151 -3.60 7.64 -0.62
CA PRO A 151 -3.07 8.78 0.17
C PRO A 151 -1.62 8.60 0.59
N SER A 152 -0.87 9.70 0.76
CA SER A 152 0.54 9.69 1.15
C SER A 152 0.75 9.36 2.63
N ASN A 153 1.94 8.87 2.97
CA ASN A 153 2.36 8.56 4.34
C ASN A 153 3.44 9.56 4.80
N PRO A 154 3.25 10.31 5.90
CA PRO A 154 2.08 10.33 6.79
C PRO A 154 1.11 11.49 6.52
N GLY A 155 1.39 12.34 5.53
CA GLY A 155 0.68 13.60 5.30
C GLY A 155 -0.78 13.46 4.84
N LEU A 156 -1.16 12.27 4.35
CA LEU A 156 -2.48 11.95 3.81
C LEU A 156 -2.90 12.86 2.64
N GLU A 157 -1.91 13.35 1.90
CA GLU A 157 -2.12 14.07 0.65
C GLU A 157 -2.63 13.11 -0.43
N LEU A 158 -3.51 13.62 -1.27
CA LEU A 158 -4.12 12.86 -2.37
C LEU A 158 -3.59 13.35 -3.71
N VAL A 159 -3.27 12.40 -4.58
CA VAL A 159 -3.00 12.69 -5.99
C VAL A 159 -4.28 12.44 -6.78
N ASP A 160 -4.65 13.36 -7.66
CA ASP A 160 -5.83 13.23 -8.53
C ASP A 160 -5.57 12.15 -9.60
N LEU A 161 -6.15 10.96 -9.39
CA LEU A 161 -6.01 9.82 -10.29
C LEU A 161 -6.70 10.08 -11.66
N GLU A 162 -7.77 10.87 -11.69
CA GLU A 162 -8.44 11.22 -12.96
C GLU A 162 -7.53 12.09 -13.82
N LEU A 163 -6.82 13.05 -13.22
CA LEU A 163 -5.82 13.87 -13.89
C LEU A 163 -4.72 12.99 -14.50
N LEU A 164 -4.16 12.08 -13.71
CA LEU A 164 -3.10 11.18 -14.19
C LEU A 164 -3.60 10.20 -15.25
N GLY A 165 -4.84 9.76 -15.17
CA GLY A 165 -5.46 8.95 -16.22
C GLY A 165 -5.61 9.70 -17.54
N LYS A 166 -5.90 11.01 -17.50
CA LYS A 166 -5.90 11.89 -18.69
C LYS A 166 -4.48 12.05 -19.24
N LEU A 167 -3.51 12.26 -18.37
CA LEU A 167 -2.09 12.36 -18.74
C LEU A 167 -1.58 11.05 -19.38
N LYS A 168 -1.94 9.90 -18.81
CA LYS A 168 -1.64 8.58 -19.36
C LYS A 168 -2.20 8.40 -20.79
N LYS A 169 -3.41 8.88 -21.07
CA LYS A 169 -3.97 8.82 -22.41
C LYS A 169 -3.18 9.66 -23.43
N LYS A 170 -2.63 10.79 -22.99
CA LYS A 170 -1.76 11.66 -23.80
C LYS A 170 -0.38 11.02 -24.04
N TYR A 171 0.13 10.26 -23.06
CA TYR A 171 1.44 9.60 -23.10
C TYR A 171 1.29 8.08 -22.89
N PRO A 172 0.73 7.33 -23.86
CA PRO A 172 0.34 5.93 -23.66
C PRO A 172 1.53 4.97 -23.40
N HIS A 173 2.75 5.37 -23.76
CA HIS A 173 3.97 4.60 -23.52
C HIS A 173 4.49 4.68 -22.09
N ILE A 174 4.03 5.64 -21.28
CA ILE A 174 4.44 5.81 -19.89
C ILE A 174 3.59 4.86 -19.02
N ILE A 175 4.22 4.11 -18.14
CA ILE A 175 3.56 3.23 -17.17
C ILE A 175 3.10 4.08 -15.99
N LEU A 176 1.79 4.07 -15.69
CA LEU A 176 1.24 4.66 -14.47
C LEU A 176 1.19 3.60 -13.37
N ASN A 177 2.05 3.75 -12.36
CA ASN A 177 2.22 2.84 -11.24
C ASN A 177 1.83 3.52 -9.92
N VAL A 178 0.84 2.97 -9.23
CA VAL A 178 0.24 3.55 -8.02
C VAL A 178 0.46 2.64 -6.83
N ASP A 179 1.07 3.14 -5.76
CA ASP A 179 1.03 2.48 -4.46
C ASP A 179 -0.30 2.83 -3.75
N ASN A 180 -1.17 1.82 -3.62
CA ASN A 180 -2.51 1.95 -3.06
C ASN A 180 -2.62 1.33 -1.65
N CYS A 181 -1.50 1.25 -0.94
CA CYS A 181 -1.39 0.52 0.33
C CYS A 181 -2.34 1.07 1.41
N PHE A 182 -2.48 2.41 1.54
CA PHE A 182 -3.29 3.04 2.59
C PHE A 182 -4.79 2.92 2.34
N ALA A 183 -5.21 3.11 1.10
CA ALA A 183 -6.63 3.03 0.74
C ALA A 183 -7.11 1.58 0.64
N THR A 184 -6.26 0.65 0.28
CA THR A 184 -6.64 -0.71 -0.13
C THR A 184 -7.55 -0.72 -1.36
N PRO A 185 -7.71 -1.84 -2.07
CA PRO A 185 -8.63 -1.92 -3.19
C PRO A 185 -10.12 -1.82 -2.79
N TYR A 186 -10.41 -1.82 -1.48
CA TYR A 186 -11.77 -1.61 -0.97
C TYR A 186 -12.21 -0.15 -0.98
N LEU A 187 -11.27 0.77 -0.71
CA LEU A 187 -11.59 2.21 -0.63
C LEU A 187 -11.26 2.97 -1.91
N GLN A 188 -10.27 2.53 -2.68
CA GLN A 188 -9.80 3.21 -3.89
C GLN A 188 -9.30 2.19 -4.91
N LYS A 189 -9.54 2.44 -6.21
CA LYS A 189 -9.18 1.55 -7.31
C LYS A 189 -8.47 2.31 -8.42
N PRO A 190 -7.16 2.45 -8.35
CA PRO A 190 -6.40 3.19 -9.36
C PRO A 190 -6.55 2.64 -10.80
N ILE A 191 -6.78 1.34 -10.97
CA ILE A 191 -7.03 0.72 -12.30
C ILE A 191 -8.21 1.37 -13.01
N GLN A 192 -9.27 1.75 -12.28
CA GLN A 192 -10.45 2.41 -12.88
C GLN A 192 -10.15 3.80 -13.44
N TYR A 193 -9.06 4.41 -12.99
CA TYR A 193 -8.55 5.70 -13.45
C TYR A 193 -7.44 5.58 -14.51
N GLY A 194 -7.10 4.33 -14.91
CA GLY A 194 -6.11 4.08 -15.96
C GLY A 194 -4.70 3.77 -15.46
N ALA A 195 -4.54 3.42 -14.18
CA ALA A 195 -3.27 2.88 -13.71
C ALA A 195 -2.96 1.55 -14.42
N ASP A 196 -1.71 1.41 -14.86
CA ASP A 196 -1.21 0.18 -15.48
C ASP A 196 -0.80 -0.85 -14.44
N LEU A 197 -0.30 -0.36 -13.28
CA LEU A 197 0.15 -1.16 -12.16
C LEU A 197 -0.33 -0.56 -10.83
N VAL A 198 -0.68 -1.43 -9.90
CA VAL A 198 -1.01 -1.07 -8.52
C VAL A 198 -0.23 -1.97 -7.58
N SER A 199 0.53 -1.36 -6.68
CA SER A 199 1.28 -2.06 -5.63
C SER A 199 0.61 -1.96 -4.27
N HIS A 200 0.75 -3.01 -3.46
CA HIS A 200 0.33 -3.04 -2.07
C HIS A 200 1.38 -3.70 -1.19
N SER A 201 1.64 -3.11 -0.04
CA SER A 201 2.21 -3.85 1.07
C SER A 201 1.11 -4.64 1.75
N ALA A 202 1.02 -5.94 1.45
CA ALA A 202 0.01 -6.82 2.03
C ALA A 202 0.16 -6.95 3.55
N THR A 203 1.35 -6.65 4.08
CA THR A 203 1.70 -6.54 5.51
C THR A 203 0.74 -5.64 6.30
N LYS A 204 0.08 -4.67 5.64
CA LYS A 204 -0.78 -3.65 6.26
C LYS A 204 -2.22 -4.17 6.39
N TYR A 205 -3.19 -3.44 5.91
CA TYR A 205 -4.61 -3.80 6.01
C TYR A 205 -5.00 -5.15 5.40
N MET A 206 -4.24 -5.67 4.42
CA MET A 206 -4.53 -6.97 3.84
C MET A 206 -4.29 -8.10 4.83
N ASP A 207 -3.24 -8.04 5.66
CA ASP A 207 -3.08 -8.90 6.84
C ASP A 207 -4.02 -8.46 7.97
N GLY A 208 -3.94 -7.21 8.36
CA GLY A 208 -4.80 -6.57 9.36
C GLY A 208 -4.55 -6.98 10.80
N GLN A 209 -3.51 -7.76 11.10
CA GLN A 209 -3.24 -8.29 12.45
C GLN A 209 -1.74 -8.33 12.80
N GLY A 210 -0.86 -7.78 11.96
CA GLY A 210 0.58 -7.69 12.21
C GLY A 210 1.30 -9.04 12.27
N ARG A 211 0.84 -10.06 11.50
CA ARG A 211 1.33 -11.44 11.57
C ARG A 211 2.44 -11.77 10.57
N VAL A 212 2.30 -11.28 9.32
CA VAL A 212 3.13 -11.70 8.20
C VAL A 212 3.52 -10.52 7.30
N LEU A 213 4.65 -10.66 6.61
CA LEU A 213 5.11 -9.72 5.60
C LEU A 213 4.76 -10.22 4.21
N GLY A 214 4.39 -9.29 3.34
CA GLY A 214 4.17 -9.59 1.93
C GLY A 214 3.90 -8.35 1.10
N GLY A 215 3.96 -8.52 -0.21
CA GLY A 215 3.60 -7.52 -1.19
C GLY A 215 2.85 -8.14 -2.35
N VAL A 216 2.12 -7.34 -3.08
CA VAL A 216 1.46 -7.74 -4.32
C VAL A 216 1.52 -6.60 -5.32
N LEU A 217 1.73 -6.91 -6.57
CA LEU A 217 1.68 -6.00 -7.71
C LEU A 217 0.65 -6.58 -8.68
N VAL A 218 -0.36 -5.79 -9.02
CA VAL A 218 -1.44 -6.19 -9.94
C VAL A 218 -1.62 -5.14 -11.03
N GLY A 219 -2.12 -5.53 -12.18
CA GLY A 219 -2.34 -4.59 -13.28
C GLY A 219 -2.49 -5.27 -14.62
N ARG A 220 -1.92 -4.65 -15.66
CA ARG A 220 -1.95 -5.13 -17.04
C ARG A 220 -1.17 -6.42 -17.21
N LYS A 221 -1.78 -7.38 -17.88
CA LYS A 221 -1.20 -8.72 -18.10
C LYS A 221 0.09 -8.71 -18.93
N ASP A 222 0.20 -7.82 -19.91
CA ASP A 222 1.39 -7.71 -20.76
C ASP A 222 2.65 -7.33 -19.99
N LEU A 223 2.53 -6.55 -18.91
CA LEU A 223 3.64 -6.18 -18.03
C LEU A 223 4.06 -7.33 -17.09
N MET A 224 3.15 -8.26 -16.81
CA MET A 224 3.42 -9.35 -15.84
C MET A 224 4.47 -10.33 -16.36
N LYS A 225 4.68 -10.46 -17.68
CA LYS A 225 5.69 -11.37 -18.25
C LYS A 225 7.12 -10.99 -17.83
N ASP A 226 7.47 -9.71 -17.98
CA ASP A 226 8.81 -9.20 -17.61
C ASP A 226 9.00 -9.23 -16.09
N LEU A 227 7.95 -8.89 -15.33
CA LEU A 227 7.96 -8.96 -13.88
C LEU A 227 8.08 -10.40 -13.36
N LEU A 228 7.41 -11.37 -13.99
CA LEU A 228 7.53 -12.78 -13.65
C LEU A 228 8.95 -13.29 -13.91
N PHE A 229 9.55 -12.91 -15.05
CA PHE A 229 10.95 -13.19 -15.34
C PHE A 229 11.86 -12.64 -14.23
N PHE A 230 11.65 -11.38 -13.83
CA PHE A 230 12.40 -10.78 -12.74
C PHE A 230 12.28 -11.58 -11.43
N ILE A 231 11.05 -11.94 -11.00
CA ILE A 231 10.82 -12.73 -9.77
C ILE A 231 11.49 -14.10 -9.83
N ARG A 232 11.34 -14.81 -10.94
CA ARG A 232 11.88 -16.16 -11.10
C ARG A 232 13.40 -16.18 -10.94
N HIS A 233 14.10 -15.13 -11.38
CA HIS A 233 15.56 -15.07 -11.37
C HIS A 233 16.18 -14.33 -10.20
N THR A 234 15.44 -13.43 -9.55
CA THR A 234 15.93 -12.64 -8.39
C THR A 234 15.42 -13.15 -7.05
N GLY A 235 14.32 -13.92 -7.02
CA GLY A 235 13.88 -14.68 -5.86
C GLY A 235 13.02 -13.97 -4.81
N PRO A 236 12.40 -12.79 -5.00
CA PRO A 236 11.60 -12.11 -3.97
C PRO A 236 10.19 -12.71 -3.82
N ALA A 237 10.05 -14.02 -3.91
CA ALA A 237 8.79 -14.74 -3.92
C ALA A 237 8.13 -14.79 -2.53
N MET A 238 6.80 -14.70 -2.50
CA MET A 238 6.01 -14.87 -1.28
C MET A 238 5.95 -16.34 -0.86
N SER A 239 6.02 -16.63 0.43
CA SER A 239 5.80 -17.99 0.93
C SER A 239 4.32 -18.39 0.85
N ALA A 240 4.07 -19.69 0.63
CA ALA A 240 2.72 -20.25 0.61
C ALA A 240 1.96 -19.98 1.92
N PHE A 241 2.65 -20.03 3.07
CA PHE A 241 2.08 -19.74 4.38
C PHE A 241 1.58 -18.30 4.47
N ASN A 242 2.42 -17.32 4.09
CA ASN A 242 2.03 -15.91 4.12
C ASN A 242 0.87 -15.63 3.16
N ALA A 243 0.91 -16.21 1.95
CA ALA A 243 -0.15 -16.09 0.96
C ALA A 243 -1.49 -16.64 1.48
N TRP A 244 -1.46 -17.78 2.18
CA TRP A 244 -2.64 -18.38 2.80
C TRP A 244 -3.22 -17.47 3.89
N ILE A 245 -2.37 -16.89 4.77
CA ILE A 245 -2.79 -15.92 5.78
C ILE A 245 -3.45 -14.70 5.12
N PHE A 246 -2.82 -14.10 4.11
CA PHE A 246 -3.38 -12.96 3.39
C PHE A 246 -4.71 -13.28 2.72
N SER A 247 -4.79 -14.43 2.03
CA SER A 247 -6.01 -14.87 1.36
C SER A 247 -7.18 -14.99 2.35
N LYS A 248 -6.94 -15.55 3.53
CA LYS A 248 -7.93 -15.64 4.60
C LYS A 248 -8.31 -14.28 5.20
N SER A 249 -7.34 -13.41 5.40
CA SER A 249 -7.58 -12.06 5.93
C SER A 249 -8.37 -11.18 4.98
N LEU A 250 -8.19 -11.35 3.66
CA LEU A 250 -8.95 -10.62 2.65
C LEU A 250 -10.46 -10.91 2.73
N GLU A 251 -10.87 -12.09 3.18
CA GLU A 251 -12.30 -12.45 3.34
C GLU A 251 -13.04 -11.49 4.29
N THR A 252 -12.32 -10.84 5.22
CA THR A 252 -12.88 -9.87 6.19
C THR A 252 -12.40 -8.44 5.94
N LEU A 253 -11.68 -8.17 4.86
CA LEU A 253 -11.12 -6.83 4.61
C LEU A 253 -12.20 -5.74 4.61
N ALA A 254 -13.32 -5.97 3.93
CA ALA A 254 -14.40 -4.99 3.81
C ALA A 254 -14.93 -4.54 5.18
N VAL A 255 -15.34 -5.49 6.04
CA VAL A 255 -15.89 -5.18 7.37
C VAL A 255 -14.85 -4.55 8.29
N ARG A 256 -13.56 -4.92 8.16
CA ARG A 256 -12.47 -4.29 8.90
C ARG A 256 -12.26 -2.85 8.45
N MET A 257 -12.22 -2.60 7.14
CA MET A 257 -12.03 -1.25 6.62
C MET A 257 -13.19 -0.33 6.98
N ASP A 258 -14.44 -0.80 6.95
CA ASP A 258 -15.58 -0.01 7.40
C ASP A 258 -15.44 0.41 8.88
N ARG A 259 -14.98 -0.49 9.76
CA ARG A 259 -14.75 -0.20 11.18
C ARG A 259 -13.57 0.74 11.37
N HIS A 260 -12.43 0.50 10.70
CA HIS A 260 -11.27 1.40 10.73
C HIS A 260 -11.64 2.83 10.32
N CYS A 261 -12.38 2.99 9.21
CA CYS A 261 -12.78 4.30 8.70
C CYS A 261 -13.75 5.01 9.64
N SER A 262 -14.73 4.27 10.21
CA SER A 262 -15.67 4.83 11.18
C SER A 262 -14.97 5.32 12.44
N ASN A 263 -14.06 4.52 13.00
CA ASN A 263 -13.29 4.90 14.17
C ASN A 263 -12.34 6.08 13.86
N ALA A 264 -11.64 6.03 12.71
CA ALA A 264 -10.69 7.07 12.32
C ALA A 264 -11.35 8.44 12.11
N LEU A 265 -12.55 8.46 11.51
CA LEU A 265 -13.32 9.72 11.39
C LEU A 265 -13.64 10.32 12.75
N GLN A 266 -14.13 9.51 13.69
CA GLN A 266 -14.46 9.98 15.04
C GLN A 266 -13.23 10.47 15.82
N VAL A 267 -12.07 9.77 15.67
CA VAL A 267 -10.79 10.23 16.24
C VAL A 267 -10.38 11.57 15.61
N ALA A 268 -10.49 11.71 14.29
CA ALA A 268 -10.14 12.95 13.60
C ALA A 268 -11.02 14.12 14.04
N GLU A 269 -12.34 13.92 14.18
CA GLU A 269 -13.28 14.94 14.68
C GLU A 269 -13.02 15.30 16.15
N LEU A 270 -12.63 14.34 16.99
CA LEU A 270 -12.23 14.58 18.37
C LEU A 270 -10.99 15.47 18.44
N LEU A 271 -9.96 15.13 17.66
CA LEU A 271 -8.70 15.87 17.61
C LEU A 271 -8.87 17.29 17.04
N GLU A 272 -9.71 17.45 16.01
CA GLU A 272 -9.98 18.76 15.39
C GLU A 272 -10.62 19.76 16.37
N LYS A 273 -11.43 19.27 17.31
CA LYS A 273 -12.07 20.08 18.35
C LYS A 273 -11.16 20.38 19.55
N ASN A 274 -10.01 19.71 19.64
CA ASN A 274 -9.13 19.83 20.79
C ASN A 274 -8.21 21.06 20.65
N PRO A 275 -8.25 22.05 21.60
CA PRO A 275 -7.45 23.26 21.51
C PRO A 275 -5.93 23.04 21.60
N GLU A 276 -5.50 21.85 22.03
CA GLU A 276 -4.09 21.46 22.12
C GLU A 276 -3.53 20.90 20.82
N VAL A 277 -4.37 20.74 19.79
CA VAL A 277 -4.02 20.25 18.45
C VAL A 277 -3.98 21.42 17.48
N GLU A 278 -2.92 21.53 16.70
CA GLU A 278 -2.74 22.60 15.71
C GLU A 278 -3.35 22.25 14.35
N VAL A 279 -3.14 21.01 13.91
CA VAL A 279 -3.55 20.52 12.60
C VAL A 279 -4.00 19.08 12.72
N VAL A 280 -5.09 18.73 12.03
CA VAL A 280 -5.52 17.34 11.83
C VAL A 280 -5.55 17.07 10.33
N ARG A 281 -5.02 15.94 9.91
CA ARG A 281 -5.06 15.45 8.53
C ARG A 281 -5.87 14.14 8.50
N TYR A 282 -6.99 14.20 7.84
CA TYR A 282 -7.83 13.03 7.54
C TYR A 282 -8.67 13.33 6.30
N PRO A 283 -8.60 12.52 5.23
CA PRO A 283 -9.16 12.88 3.92
C PRO A 283 -10.67 13.18 3.91
N PHE A 284 -11.42 12.63 4.87
CA PHE A 284 -12.88 12.83 4.99
C PHE A 284 -13.28 13.82 6.08
N LEU A 285 -12.35 14.62 6.63
CA LEU A 285 -12.71 15.83 7.37
C LEU A 285 -13.00 16.98 6.39
N PRO A 286 -14.08 17.76 6.58
CA PRO A 286 -14.38 18.93 5.74
C PRO A 286 -13.26 19.99 5.71
N SER A 287 -12.43 20.05 6.74
CA SER A 287 -11.26 20.93 6.83
C SER A 287 -10.05 20.44 6.03
N HIS A 288 -10.05 19.19 5.53
CA HIS A 288 -8.96 18.69 4.72
C HIS A 288 -8.88 19.42 3.38
N PRO A 289 -7.71 19.95 2.97
CA PRO A 289 -7.59 20.75 1.73
C PRO A 289 -8.10 20.05 0.47
N GLN A 290 -8.05 18.72 0.45
CA GLN A 290 -8.46 17.89 -0.69
C GLN A 290 -9.73 17.07 -0.38
N TYR A 291 -10.61 17.56 0.52
CA TYR A 291 -11.85 16.85 0.90
C TYR A 291 -12.71 16.46 -0.31
N GLU A 292 -12.93 17.38 -1.25
CA GLU A 292 -13.75 17.11 -2.45
C GLU A 292 -13.10 16.07 -3.37
N LEU A 293 -11.77 16.09 -3.49
CA LEU A 293 -11.02 15.06 -4.21
C LEU A 293 -11.18 13.69 -3.52
N ALA A 294 -11.02 13.65 -2.19
CA ALA A 294 -11.19 12.43 -1.41
C ALA A 294 -12.58 11.81 -1.62
N LYS A 295 -13.63 12.64 -1.52
CA LYS A 295 -15.03 12.20 -1.73
C LYS A 295 -15.31 11.68 -3.14
N ARG A 296 -14.63 12.21 -4.14
CA ARG A 296 -14.76 11.76 -5.55
C ARG A 296 -14.02 10.46 -5.81
N GLN A 297 -12.85 10.28 -5.19
CA GLN A 297 -11.88 9.23 -5.54
C GLN A 297 -11.92 8.03 -4.59
N MET A 298 -12.31 8.23 -3.33
CA MET A 298 -12.29 7.22 -2.28
C MET A 298 -13.71 6.94 -1.77
N LYS A 299 -13.94 5.69 -1.35
CA LYS A 299 -15.22 5.29 -0.73
C LYS A 299 -15.36 5.85 0.69
N GLN A 300 -14.27 5.90 1.46
CA GLN A 300 -14.15 6.42 2.83
C GLN A 300 -12.72 6.92 3.07
N GLY A 301 -12.48 7.62 4.20
CA GLY A 301 -11.23 8.33 4.48
C GLY A 301 -10.01 7.47 4.87
N GLY A 302 -10.20 6.16 5.05
CA GLY A 302 -9.13 5.27 5.51
C GLY A 302 -9.03 5.17 7.03
N GLY A 303 -8.07 4.38 7.51
CA GLY A 303 -7.87 4.12 8.94
C GLY A 303 -6.69 4.90 9.56
N ILE A 304 -6.10 5.86 8.86
CA ILE A 304 -4.96 6.65 9.35
C ILE A 304 -5.42 8.07 9.66
N VAL A 305 -5.01 8.56 10.82
CA VAL A 305 -5.16 9.97 11.23
C VAL A 305 -3.78 10.52 11.55
N THR A 306 -3.44 11.68 11.02
CA THR A 306 -2.22 12.42 11.39
C THR A 306 -2.60 13.76 11.99
N PHE A 307 -1.95 14.15 13.07
CA PHE A 307 -2.16 15.44 13.71
C PHE A 307 -0.86 16.03 14.25
N VAL A 308 -0.88 17.33 14.51
CA VAL A 308 0.23 18.07 15.12
C VAL A 308 -0.22 18.56 16.49
N ILE A 309 0.45 18.09 17.54
CA ILE A 309 0.22 18.55 18.91
C ILE A 309 1.04 19.83 19.17
N LYS A 310 0.46 20.82 19.86
CA LYS A 310 1.17 22.03 20.30
C LYS A 310 2.34 21.66 21.22
N GLY A 311 3.40 22.45 21.22
CA GLY A 311 4.57 22.21 22.06
C GLY A 311 5.66 21.33 21.43
N GLY A 312 5.53 21.00 20.15
CA GLY A 312 6.59 20.42 19.33
C GLY A 312 7.04 19.02 19.78
N TYR A 313 8.31 18.73 19.55
CA TYR A 313 8.90 17.42 19.74
C TYR A 313 8.75 16.87 21.16
N GLU A 314 9.13 17.65 22.17
CA GLU A 314 9.13 17.20 23.57
C GLU A 314 7.73 16.81 24.04
N ARG A 315 6.72 17.59 23.65
CA ARG A 315 5.33 17.27 24.00
C ARG A 315 4.81 16.07 23.23
N ALA A 316 5.17 15.93 21.97
CA ALA A 316 4.82 14.74 21.19
C ALA A 316 5.38 13.46 21.83
N VAL A 317 6.62 13.49 22.35
CA VAL A 317 7.22 12.36 23.08
C VAL A 317 6.44 12.09 24.37
N ARG A 318 6.15 13.11 25.21
CA ARG A 318 5.34 12.90 26.42
C ARG A 318 3.94 12.36 26.11
N PHE A 319 3.31 12.81 25.04
CA PHE A 319 2.01 12.28 24.58
C PHE A 319 2.14 10.78 24.24
N MET A 320 3.15 10.41 23.45
CA MET A 320 3.39 9.01 23.07
C MET A 320 3.63 8.13 24.30
N ASP A 321 4.41 8.61 25.25
CA ASP A 321 4.75 7.86 26.49
C ASP A 321 3.57 7.76 27.47
N ALA A 322 2.60 8.67 27.37
CA ALA A 322 1.38 8.68 28.20
C ALA A 322 0.26 7.75 27.67
N LEU A 323 0.38 7.22 26.45
CA LEU A 323 -0.58 6.25 25.90
C LEU A 323 -0.57 4.95 26.71
N GLN A 324 -1.74 4.41 27.03
CA GLN A 324 -1.92 3.24 27.89
C GLN A 324 -2.36 1.99 27.12
N MET A 325 -3.30 2.15 26.18
CA MET A 325 -3.83 1.08 25.34
C MET A 325 -3.19 1.09 23.95
N ILE A 326 -2.99 2.27 23.39
CA ILE A 326 -2.44 2.46 22.04
C ILE A 326 -0.96 2.08 22.02
N LEU A 327 -0.58 1.15 21.15
CA LEU A 327 0.78 0.63 21.08
C LEU A 327 1.70 1.51 20.22
N LEU A 328 2.95 1.63 20.62
CA LEU A 328 3.98 2.36 19.88
C LEU A 328 4.69 1.43 18.90
N THR A 329 4.46 1.62 17.60
CA THR A 329 5.17 0.87 16.55
C THR A 329 5.14 1.62 15.22
N SER A 330 6.11 1.35 14.36
CA SER A 330 6.20 1.94 13.02
C SER A 330 5.22 1.30 12.01
N ASN A 331 4.51 0.23 12.38
CA ASN A 331 3.54 -0.44 11.50
C ASN A 331 2.25 0.39 11.32
N LEU A 332 1.30 -0.13 10.56
CA LEU A 332 -0.06 0.43 10.37
C LEU A 332 -1.01 -0.65 9.84
N GLY A 333 -2.30 -0.39 9.89
CA GLY A 333 -3.32 -1.28 9.33
C GLY A 333 -3.60 -2.52 10.18
N ASP A 334 -3.26 -2.47 11.47
CA ASP A 334 -3.50 -3.54 12.44
C ASP A 334 -4.89 -3.40 13.06
N ALA A 335 -5.46 -4.51 13.52
CA ALA A 335 -6.70 -4.53 14.30
C ALA A 335 -6.57 -3.72 15.61
N ARG A 336 -5.35 -3.59 16.14
CA ARG A 336 -5.03 -2.74 17.29
C ARG A 336 -4.71 -1.33 16.84
N THR A 337 -5.13 -0.34 17.63
CA THR A 337 -4.72 1.04 17.44
C THR A 337 -3.25 1.19 17.77
N ILE A 338 -2.50 1.79 16.87
CA ILE A 338 -1.05 1.99 17.01
C ILE A 338 -0.65 3.40 16.63
N ALA A 339 0.35 3.93 17.31
CA ALA A 339 0.85 5.29 17.12
C ALA A 339 2.34 5.29 16.76
N THR A 340 2.76 6.32 16.02
CA THR A 340 4.16 6.59 15.74
C THR A 340 4.41 8.10 15.65
N HIS A 341 5.62 8.51 15.98
CA HIS A 341 6.11 9.87 15.80
C HIS A 341 7.00 9.93 14.55
N PRO A 342 6.48 10.36 13.38
CA PRO A 342 7.18 10.22 12.10
C PRO A 342 8.54 10.89 12.06
N SER A 343 8.68 12.09 12.65
CA SER A 343 9.91 12.88 12.56
C SER A 343 11.11 12.23 13.26
N SER A 344 10.90 11.42 14.33
CA SER A 344 11.96 10.71 15.05
C SER A 344 12.12 9.24 14.63
N THR A 345 11.20 8.70 13.84
CA THR A 345 11.18 7.27 13.50
C THR A 345 11.23 7.06 11.98
N THR A 346 10.07 6.96 11.32
CA THR A 346 9.96 6.56 9.91
C THR A 346 10.59 7.56 8.93
N HIS A 347 10.71 8.84 9.31
CA HIS A 347 11.26 9.92 8.49
C HIS A 347 12.47 10.61 9.15
N SER A 348 13.10 9.97 10.13
CA SER A 348 14.26 10.53 10.86
C SER A 348 15.49 10.77 9.98
N LYS A 349 15.58 10.10 8.83
CA LYS A 349 16.66 10.24 7.85
C LYS A 349 16.54 11.48 6.95
N LEU A 350 15.36 12.12 6.91
CA LEU A 350 15.14 13.36 6.18
C LEU A 350 15.60 14.53 7.04
N SER A 351 16.12 15.58 6.39
CA SER A 351 16.38 16.88 7.03
C SER A 351 15.05 17.52 7.50
N GLU A 352 15.12 18.47 8.41
CA GLU A 352 13.94 19.20 8.88
C GLU A 352 13.16 19.85 7.73
N LYS A 353 13.88 20.50 6.83
CA LYS A 353 13.31 21.15 5.64
C LYS A 353 12.60 20.15 4.71
N GLU A 354 13.18 18.96 4.50
CA GLU A 354 12.53 17.90 3.70
C GLU A 354 11.28 17.36 4.39
N ARG A 355 11.31 17.21 5.72
CA ARG A 355 10.13 16.81 6.49
C ARG A 355 9.01 17.83 6.39
N GLU A 356 9.30 19.12 6.57
CA GLU A 356 8.32 20.21 6.44
C GLU A 356 7.67 20.24 5.05
N GLN A 357 8.44 20.01 3.98
CA GLN A 357 7.93 19.93 2.61
C GLN A 357 6.90 18.85 2.36
N ILE A 358 6.88 17.81 3.20
CA ILE A 358 5.89 16.71 3.17
C ILE A 358 4.95 16.74 4.36
N GLY A 359 4.84 17.89 5.04
CA GLY A 359 3.89 18.14 6.12
C GLY A 359 4.22 17.43 7.44
N ILE A 360 5.48 17.07 7.69
CA ILE A 360 5.93 16.47 8.95
C ILE A 360 6.61 17.52 9.81
N TYR A 361 5.98 17.87 10.91
CA TYR A 361 6.46 18.85 11.91
C TYR A 361 6.98 18.14 13.16
N PRO A 362 7.74 18.83 14.05
CA PRO A 362 8.24 18.24 15.30
C PRO A 362 7.14 17.67 16.21
N GLY A 363 5.93 18.23 16.20
CA GLY A 363 4.78 17.76 16.95
C GLY A 363 3.88 16.75 16.21
N SER A 364 4.31 16.25 15.04
CA SER A 364 3.49 15.36 14.22
C SER A 364 3.37 13.96 14.82
N ILE A 365 2.16 13.47 14.94
CA ILE A 365 1.82 12.12 15.41
C ILE A 365 0.92 11.47 14.36
N ARG A 366 1.22 10.21 14.00
CA ARG A 366 0.37 9.38 13.13
C ARG A 366 -0.24 8.26 13.95
N ILE A 367 -1.57 8.16 13.93
CA ILE A 367 -2.33 7.05 14.51
C ILE A 367 -2.89 6.19 13.38
N SER A 368 -2.60 4.90 13.42
CA SER A 368 -3.33 3.88 12.67
C SER A 368 -4.43 3.36 13.58
N VAL A 369 -5.64 3.82 13.33
CA VAL A 369 -6.80 3.55 14.19
C VAL A 369 -7.27 2.12 13.98
N GLY A 370 -7.41 1.37 15.07
CA GLY A 370 -7.78 -0.04 15.09
C GLY A 370 -9.29 -0.29 15.10
N LEU A 371 -9.64 -1.49 15.54
CA LEU A 371 -11.02 -2.01 15.56
C LEU A 371 -11.65 -1.98 16.95
N GLU A 372 -10.92 -1.51 17.96
CA GLU A 372 -11.37 -1.42 19.35
C GLU A 372 -12.62 -0.54 19.47
N ASP A 373 -13.24 -0.51 20.64
CA ASP A 373 -14.32 0.42 20.91
C ASP A 373 -13.81 1.86 20.81
N ILE A 374 -14.57 2.70 20.14
CA ILE A 374 -14.16 4.10 19.89
C ILE A 374 -14.05 4.91 21.19
N ALA A 375 -14.84 4.60 22.21
CA ALA A 375 -14.75 5.29 23.49
C ALA A 375 -13.42 5.01 24.20
N ASP A 376 -12.89 3.78 24.08
CA ASP A 376 -11.59 3.40 24.64
C ASP A 376 -10.45 4.10 23.89
N ILE A 377 -10.50 4.10 22.53
CA ILE A 377 -9.52 4.82 21.72
C ILE A 377 -9.51 6.32 22.04
N ALA A 378 -10.69 6.94 22.06
CA ALA A 378 -10.86 8.36 22.35
C ALA A 378 -10.45 8.72 23.78
N GLY A 379 -10.74 7.85 24.74
CA GLY A 379 -10.34 7.97 26.13
C GLY A 379 -8.82 7.99 26.30
N ASP A 380 -8.14 7.03 25.65
CA ASP A 380 -6.67 6.93 25.72
C ASP A 380 -5.98 8.14 25.08
N ILE A 381 -6.45 8.59 23.91
CA ILE A 381 -5.94 9.80 23.25
C ILE A 381 -6.14 11.04 24.12
N SER A 382 -7.35 11.21 24.69
CA SER A 382 -7.70 12.39 25.48
C SER A 382 -6.87 12.47 26.76
N GLN A 383 -6.72 11.36 27.51
CA GLN A 383 -5.91 11.33 28.72
C GLN A 383 -4.44 11.59 28.42
N ALA A 384 -3.91 11.07 27.29
CA ALA A 384 -2.52 11.30 26.89
C ALA A 384 -2.25 12.75 26.48
N ILE A 385 -3.21 13.43 25.81
CA ILE A 385 -3.11 14.87 25.54
C ILE A 385 -3.04 15.67 26.85
N GLU A 386 -3.87 15.36 27.83
CA GLU A 386 -3.88 16.07 29.14
C GLU A 386 -2.60 15.79 29.93
N SER A 387 -2.15 14.53 30.00
CA SER A 387 -0.95 14.12 30.72
C SER A 387 0.35 14.64 30.12
N SER A 388 0.33 15.08 28.86
CA SER A 388 1.52 15.60 28.14
C SER A 388 1.73 17.11 28.28
N LYS A 389 0.84 17.84 28.93
CA LYS A 389 0.92 19.29 29.14
C LYS A 389 2.14 19.80 29.91
#